data_29237dc008fcaea19087cf5dc8f9e950
#
_entry.id   29237dc008fcaea19087cf5dc8f9e950
#
_cell.length_a   1.000
_cell.length_b   1.000
_cell.length_c   1.000
_cell.angle_alpha   90.00
_cell.angle_beta   90.00
_cell.angle_gamma   90.00
#
_symmetry.space_group_name_H-M   'P 1'
#
loop_
_entity.id
_entity.type
_entity.pdbx_description
1 polymer ?
#
loop_
_entity_poly.entity_id
_entity_poly.type
_entity_poly.pdbx_seq_one_letter_code
_entity_poly.pdbx_strand_id
1 'polypeptide(L)'
;MQTECNADLFGFAPVERRPVVAGFDGGKMTSDAGALLLGATDRAIGLVDRFAACFTDGRAAELIEHTVRTLVGQRVFGIALGYEDLVDHDQLRHDPTLAVLAGKLSARRKDCAPLAGKSTLNRLELGRAELTRYHRIAWDGAKIEALFVELFLEAHRDPPKQIILDLDATDDPLHGHQEGRFFHGYYDCYCYLPLYIFCGRHLLAAKQRCANIDAAAGAVEEAARIVAQIRTQWPKMRIVLPGRFGVCPRRLDELVRGQWRRFFVRAGQERAAGRRDCQ
;
A
#
# COMPACT_ATOMS: atom_id res chain seq x y z
N MET A 1 -1.91 24.65 27.90
CA MET A 1 -1.47 24.48 29.28
C MET A 1 0.03 24.58 29.29
N GLN A 2 0.61 25.65 29.80
CA GLN A 2 2.00 25.68 30.19
C GLN A 2 2.09 24.89 31.49
N THR A 3 2.70 23.71 31.47
CA THR A 3 3.13 23.06 32.69
C THR A 3 4.38 23.76 33.15
N GLU A 4 4.25 24.62 34.17
CA GLU A 4 5.39 25.08 34.93
C GLU A 4 6.00 23.86 35.63
N CYS A 5 7.04 23.29 35.02
CA CYS A 5 7.88 22.30 35.69
C CYS A 5 8.78 23.08 36.65
N ASN A 6 8.47 23.04 37.93
CA ASN A 6 9.38 23.50 38.97
C ASN A 6 10.63 22.58 38.94
N ALA A 7 11.80 23.20 38.80
CA ALA A 7 13.12 22.49 38.82
C ALA A 7 13.34 21.67 40.11
N ASP A 8 12.56 21.95 41.14
CA ASP A 8 12.63 21.30 42.45
C ASP A 8 11.91 19.94 42.51
N LEU A 9 11.16 19.54 41.45
CA LEU A 9 10.45 18.24 41.42
C LEU A 9 11.38 17.01 41.30
N PHE A 10 12.59 17.20 40.78
CA PHE A 10 13.57 16.13 40.56
C PHE A 10 14.88 16.45 41.27
N GLY A 11 15.06 15.92 42.48
CA GLY A 11 16.30 16.02 43.23
C GLY A 11 17.39 15.08 42.68
N PHE A 12 18.10 15.50 41.63
CA PHE A 12 19.25 14.73 41.11
C PHE A 12 20.50 15.05 41.91
N ALA A 13 21.34 14.01 42.18
CA ALA A 13 22.66 14.20 42.75
C ALA A 13 23.54 15.00 41.78
N PRO A 14 24.36 15.95 42.27
CA PRO A 14 25.27 16.70 41.42
C PRO A 14 26.30 15.80 40.77
N VAL A 15 26.62 16.06 39.49
CA VAL A 15 27.68 15.38 38.74
C VAL A 15 28.92 16.27 38.77
N GLU A 16 30.04 15.78 39.23
CA GLU A 16 31.30 16.54 39.34
C GLU A 16 31.14 17.91 40.04
N ARG A 17 30.34 17.96 41.11
CA ARG A 17 29.98 19.20 41.86
C ARG A 17 29.11 20.19 41.08
N ARG A 18 28.58 19.82 39.89
CA ARG A 18 27.65 20.67 39.13
C ARG A 18 26.23 20.25 39.45
N PRO A 19 25.31 21.19 39.71
CA PRO A 19 23.93 20.86 39.90
C PRO A 19 23.34 20.30 38.61
N VAL A 20 22.55 19.24 38.72
CA VAL A 20 21.79 18.66 37.60
C VAL A 20 20.36 19.22 37.69
N VAL A 21 19.92 19.89 36.64
CA VAL A 21 18.56 20.39 36.53
C VAL A 21 17.88 19.65 35.38
N ALA A 22 16.68 19.14 35.60
CA ALA A 22 15.85 18.56 34.57
C ALA A 22 14.57 19.38 34.39
N GLY A 23 14.17 19.54 33.16
CA GLY A 23 12.94 20.23 32.81
C GLY A 23 12.27 19.57 31.61
N PHE A 24 10.95 19.76 31.45
CA PHE A 24 10.17 19.26 30.30
C PHE A 24 9.94 20.37 29.28
N ASP A 25 10.99 21.09 28.91
CA ASP A 25 10.97 22.24 28.00
C ASP A 25 11.53 21.92 26.60
N GLY A 26 11.86 20.66 26.33
CA GLY A 26 12.49 20.19 25.10
C GLY A 26 11.61 20.24 23.84
N GLY A 27 10.35 20.64 23.95
CA GLY A 27 9.43 20.68 22.82
C GLY A 27 8.93 19.30 22.37
N LYS A 28 8.45 19.22 21.14
CA LYS A 28 7.96 17.95 20.58
C LYS A 28 9.13 17.14 20.02
N MET A 29 9.20 15.87 20.39
CA MET A 29 10.18 14.90 19.89
C MET A 29 9.50 13.82 19.06
N THR A 30 10.23 13.23 18.15
CA THR A 30 9.81 12.07 17.36
C THR A 30 10.89 10.99 17.39
N SER A 31 10.48 9.72 17.41
CA SER A 31 11.35 8.57 17.15
C SER A 31 11.51 8.29 15.65
N ASP A 32 10.63 8.86 14.82
CA ASP A 32 10.46 8.50 13.42
C ASP A 32 11.15 9.46 12.45
N ALA A 33 12.22 10.13 12.88
CA ALA A 33 12.96 11.08 12.04
C ALA A 33 13.49 10.45 10.73
N GLY A 34 13.75 9.13 10.72
CA GLY A 34 14.12 8.37 9.51
C GLY A 34 13.07 8.43 8.41
N ALA A 35 11.81 8.68 8.75
CA ALA A 35 10.72 8.84 7.78
C ALA A 35 10.95 10.00 6.79
N LEU A 36 11.81 10.98 7.11
CA LEU A 36 12.18 12.03 6.17
C LEU A 36 12.79 11.49 4.88
N LEU A 37 13.43 10.30 4.92
CA LEU A 37 13.92 9.60 3.73
C LEU A 37 12.77 9.10 2.86
N LEU A 38 11.69 8.59 3.46
CA LEU A 38 10.47 8.22 2.74
C LEU A 38 9.85 9.44 2.04
N GLY A 39 9.81 10.58 2.73
CA GLY A 39 9.36 11.84 2.13
C GLY A 39 10.25 12.32 0.97
N ALA A 40 11.56 12.06 1.03
CA ALA A 40 12.47 12.36 -0.09
C ALA A 40 12.18 11.43 -1.28
N THR A 41 11.93 10.16 -1.03
CA THR A 41 11.53 9.18 -2.05
C THR A 41 10.20 9.56 -2.68
N ASP A 42 9.20 9.89 -1.85
CA ASP A 42 7.88 10.31 -2.35
C ASP A 42 7.97 11.55 -3.25
N ARG A 43 8.78 12.54 -2.90
CA ARG A 43 9.02 13.70 -3.78
C ARG A 43 9.62 13.33 -5.13
N ALA A 44 10.40 12.26 -5.20
CA ALA A 44 11.01 11.80 -6.46
C ALA A 44 10.01 11.05 -7.35
N ILE A 45 9.11 10.26 -6.78
CA ILE A 45 8.17 9.41 -7.53
C ILE A 45 6.73 9.95 -7.54
N GLY A 46 6.39 10.88 -6.64
CA GLY A 46 5.08 11.49 -6.55
C GLY A 46 3.96 10.52 -6.12
N LEU A 47 4.29 9.47 -5.34
CA LEU A 47 3.33 8.41 -5.01
C LEU A 47 2.10 8.94 -4.28
N VAL A 48 2.28 9.77 -3.25
CA VAL A 48 1.17 10.30 -2.44
C VAL A 48 0.24 11.16 -3.28
N ASP A 49 0.78 12.05 -4.12
CA ASP A 49 -0.02 12.92 -4.97
C ASP A 49 -0.79 12.13 -6.03
N ARG A 50 -0.13 11.18 -6.67
CA ARG A 50 -0.72 10.31 -7.70
C ARG A 50 -1.78 9.38 -7.12
N PHE A 51 -1.52 8.80 -5.96
CA PHE A 51 -2.50 7.94 -5.29
C PHE A 51 -3.70 8.75 -4.78
N ALA A 52 -3.47 9.95 -4.23
CA ALA A 52 -4.56 10.86 -3.84
C ALA A 52 -5.43 11.28 -5.02
N ALA A 53 -4.87 11.41 -6.23
CA ALA A 53 -5.61 11.71 -7.46
C ALA A 53 -6.52 10.56 -7.93
N CYS A 54 -6.38 9.35 -7.35
CA CYS A 54 -7.30 8.25 -7.58
C CYS A 54 -8.60 8.37 -6.77
N PHE A 55 -8.74 9.40 -5.94
CA PHE A 55 -9.92 9.63 -5.11
C PHE A 55 -10.68 10.87 -5.55
N THR A 56 -11.99 10.81 -5.36
CA THR A 56 -12.90 11.95 -5.56
C THR A 56 -13.39 12.41 -4.19
N ASP A 57 -13.20 13.69 -3.89
CA ASP A 57 -13.64 14.31 -2.63
C ASP A 57 -14.97 15.05 -2.85
N GLY A 58 -16.05 14.50 -2.32
CA GLY A 58 -17.39 15.09 -2.35
C GLY A 58 -17.77 15.81 -1.05
N ARG A 59 -16.79 16.13 -0.21
CA ARG A 59 -17.02 16.94 1.00
C ARG A 59 -17.20 18.41 0.64
N ALA A 60 -17.90 19.15 1.45
CA ALA A 60 -18.00 20.61 1.33
C ALA A 60 -16.63 21.24 1.57
N ALA A 61 -16.13 22.01 0.61
CA ALA A 61 -14.76 22.53 0.62
C ALA A 61 -14.43 23.34 1.87
N GLU A 62 -15.39 24.12 2.36
CA GLU A 62 -15.28 24.98 3.54
C GLU A 62 -15.19 24.20 4.86
N LEU A 63 -15.55 22.90 4.85
CA LEU A 63 -15.50 22.02 6.02
C LEU A 63 -14.33 21.03 5.98
N ILE A 64 -13.47 21.12 4.97
CA ILE A 64 -12.32 20.22 4.82
C ILE A 64 -11.15 20.71 5.67
N GLU A 65 -10.93 20.09 6.81
CA GLU A 65 -9.74 20.31 7.64
C GLU A 65 -8.52 19.56 7.10
N HIS A 66 -8.73 18.35 6.58
CA HIS A 66 -7.68 17.49 6.02
C HIS A 66 -8.04 17.12 4.58
N THR A 67 -7.20 17.52 3.62
CA THR A 67 -7.37 17.14 2.21
C THR A 67 -7.18 15.63 2.03
N VAL A 68 -7.71 15.06 0.93
CA VAL A 68 -7.47 13.65 0.60
C VAL A 68 -5.97 13.35 0.50
N ARG A 69 -5.18 14.26 -0.09
CA ARG A 69 -3.72 14.13 -0.15
C ARG A 69 -3.10 13.99 1.24
N THR A 70 -3.52 14.83 2.18
CA THR A 70 -3.02 14.77 3.58
C THR A 70 -3.39 13.44 4.24
N LEU A 71 -4.63 12.98 4.05
CA LEU A 71 -5.10 11.71 4.61
C LEU A 71 -4.34 10.52 4.03
N VAL A 72 -4.19 10.48 2.70
CA VAL A 72 -3.43 9.46 1.99
C VAL A 72 -1.97 9.45 2.45
N GLY A 73 -1.32 10.62 2.47
CA GLY A 73 0.07 10.74 2.91
C GLY A 73 0.25 10.28 4.35
N GLN A 74 -0.62 10.73 5.25
CA GLN A 74 -0.59 10.30 6.65
C GLN A 74 -0.70 8.78 6.79
N ARG A 75 -1.57 8.15 6.00
CA ARG A 75 -1.80 6.70 6.07
C ARG A 75 -0.66 5.92 5.44
N VAL A 76 -0.20 6.30 4.26
CA VAL A 76 0.93 5.67 3.56
C VAL A 76 2.20 5.72 4.40
N PHE A 77 2.54 6.89 4.95
CA PHE A 77 3.72 7.01 5.80
C PHE A 77 3.56 6.29 7.13
N GLY A 78 2.36 6.31 7.74
CA GLY A 78 2.07 5.55 8.96
C GLY A 78 2.31 4.06 8.77
N ILE A 79 1.75 3.44 7.73
CA ILE A 79 1.96 2.03 7.40
C ILE A 79 3.45 1.74 7.14
N ALA A 80 4.13 2.58 6.37
CA ALA A 80 5.54 2.41 6.07
C ALA A 80 6.45 2.49 7.31
N LEU A 81 6.00 3.12 8.38
CA LEU A 81 6.66 3.19 9.68
C LEU A 81 6.26 2.06 10.64
N GLY A 82 5.34 1.18 10.23
CA GLY A 82 4.87 0.04 11.02
C GLY A 82 3.61 0.32 11.86
N TYR A 83 2.96 1.47 11.66
CA TYR A 83 1.70 1.81 12.32
C TYR A 83 0.52 1.38 11.45
N GLU A 84 0.17 0.12 11.54
CA GLU A 84 -0.90 -0.49 10.74
C GLU A 84 -2.28 -0.09 11.25
N ASP A 85 -2.43 0.04 12.56
CA ASP A 85 -3.70 0.34 13.21
C ASP A 85 -4.09 1.81 13.11
N LEU A 86 -5.37 2.05 12.81
CA LEU A 86 -5.91 3.42 12.80
C LEU A 86 -5.91 4.06 14.19
N VAL A 87 -5.93 3.25 15.25
CA VAL A 87 -5.93 3.74 16.64
C VAL A 87 -4.66 4.52 16.95
N ASP A 88 -3.51 4.09 16.42
CA ASP A 88 -2.23 4.76 16.60
C ASP A 88 -2.26 6.22 16.13
N HIS A 89 -3.07 6.51 15.12
CA HIS A 89 -3.21 7.86 14.59
C HIS A 89 -3.85 8.85 15.56
N ASP A 90 -4.48 8.42 16.64
CA ASP A 90 -4.95 9.34 17.69
C ASP A 90 -3.77 9.97 18.46
N GLN A 91 -2.60 9.29 18.47
CA GLN A 91 -1.34 9.82 19.01
C GLN A 91 -0.46 10.42 17.89
N LEU A 92 -0.26 9.66 16.80
CA LEU A 92 0.57 10.06 15.65
C LEU A 92 0.13 11.37 15.00
N ARG A 93 -1.15 11.76 15.14
CA ARG A 93 -1.64 13.05 14.66
C ARG A 93 -0.90 14.27 15.23
N HIS A 94 -0.19 14.08 16.33
CA HIS A 94 0.60 15.12 17.00
C HIS A 94 2.10 15.03 16.67
N ASP A 95 2.52 14.00 15.90
CA ASP A 95 3.91 13.85 15.51
C ASP A 95 4.33 14.90 14.45
N PRO A 96 5.40 15.68 14.74
CA PRO A 96 5.84 16.74 13.84
C PRO A 96 6.42 16.24 12.53
N THR A 97 7.09 15.07 12.52
CA THR A 97 7.69 14.49 11.31
C THR A 97 6.59 14.02 10.36
N LEU A 98 5.60 13.30 10.89
CA LEU A 98 4.46 12.86 10.10
C LEU A 98 3.67 14.04 9.52
N ALA A 99 3.54 15.14 10.30
CA ALA A 99 2.90 16.36 9.82
C ALA A 99 3.66 17.04 8.67
N VAL A 100 4.99 17.02 8.70
CA VAL A 100 5.83 17.48 7.58
C VAL A 100 5.66 16.59 6.34
N LEU A 101 5.68 15.28 6.52
CA LEU A 101 5.52 14.30 5.43
C LEU A 101 4.15 14.40 4.76
N ALA A 102 3.09 14.52 5.56
CA ALA A 102 1.73 14.68 5.05
C ALA A 102 1.46 16.08 4.46
N GLY A 103 2.44 16.98 4.50
CA GLY A 103 2.36 18.31 3.91
C GLY A 103 1.54 19.31 4.73
N LYS A 104 1.22 18.99 5.99
CA LYS A 104 0.42 19.90 6.86
C LYS A 104 1.28 20.85 7.69
N LEU A 105 2.55 20.51 7.92
CA LEU A 105 3.52 21.35 8.63
C LEU A 105 4.69 21.71 7.71
N SER A 106 5.01 23.01 7.67
CA SER A 106 6.31 23.43 7.14
C SER A 106 7.37 23.20 8.22
N ALA A 107 8.55 22.70 7.85
CA ALA A 107 9.68 22.46 8.75
C ALA A 107 10.11 23.68 9.60
N ARG A 108 9.70 24.89 9.20
CA ARG A 108 10.01 26.15 9.91
C ARG A 108 8.88 26.67 10.78
N ARG A 109 7.70 26.03 10.78
CA ARG A 109 6.54 26.49 11.56
C ARG A 109 6.52 25.79 12.92
N LYS A 110 6.31 26.59 13.98
CA LYS A 110 6.16 26.08 15.35
C LYS A 110 4.73 25.59 15.64
N ASP A 111 3.72 26.21 15.01
CA ASP A 111 2.32 25.91 15.23
C ASP A 111 1.74 25.16 14.05
N CYS A 112 1.27 23.97 14.30
CA CYS A 112 0.62 23.09 13.34
C CYS A 112 -0.67 22.55 13.95
N ALA A 113 -1.76 22.66 13.20
CA ALA A 113 -2.95 21.89 13.52
C ALA A 113 -2.63 20.39 13.46
N PRO A 114 -3.19 19.58 14.37
CA PRO A 114 -2.93 18.14 14.34
C PRO A 114 -3.38 17.52 13.01
N LEU A 115 -2.77 16.41 12.66
CA LEU A 115 -3.22 15.55 11.56
C LEU A 115 -4.57 14.89 11.91
N ALA A 116 -5.09 14.12 10.98
CA ALA A 116 -6.35 13.40 11.16
C ALA A 116 -6.22 12.33 12.25
N GLY A 117 -7.23 12.21 13.10
CA GLY A 117 -7.40 11.07 14.00
C GLY A 117 -8.04 9.89 13.31
N LYS A 118 -8.11 8.76 14.03
CA LYS A 118 -8.64 7.46 13.52
C LYS A 118 -9.99 7.57 12.82
N SER A 119 -10.93 8.31 13.37
CA SER A 119 -12.28 8.41 12.79
C SER A 119 -12.30 9.07 11.41
N THR A 120 -11.38 10.00 11.16
CA THR A 120 -11.27 10.66 9.84
C THR A 120 -10.57 9.76 8.84
N LEU A 121 -9.50 9.07 9.24
CA LEU A 121 -8.82 8.09 8.40
C LEU A 121 -9.72 6.89 8.08
N ASN A 122 -10.51 6.43 9.03
CA ASN A 122 -11.48 5.37 8.80
C ASN A 122 -12.49 5.72 7.68
N ARG A 123 -12.87 6.99 7.54
CA ARG A 123 -13.73 7.44 6.43
C ARG A 123 -13.03 7.39 5.08
N LEU A 124 -11.71 7.50 5.03
CA LEU A 124 -10.93 7.28 3.82
C LEU A 124 -10.91 5.78 3.47
N GLU A 125 -10.57 4.92 4.43
CA GLU A 125 -10.44 3.47 4.21
C GLU A 125 -11.77 2.78 3.91
N LEU A 126 -12.85 3.19 4.57
CA LEU A 126 -14.21 2.71 4.29
C LEU A 126 -14.88 3.45 3.13
N GLY A 127 -14.12 4.24 2.36
CA GLY A 127 -14.58 4.86 1.12
C GLY A 127 -15.13 3.80 0.16
N ARG A 128 -16.01 4.24 -0.75
CA ARG A 128 -16.61 3.37 -1.78
C ARG A 128 -16.25 3.89 -3.16
N ALA A 129 -16.49 3.09 -4.19
CA ALA A 129 -16.29 3.52 -5.57
C ALA A 129 -17.22 4.69 -5.97
N GLU A 130 -18.35 4.83 -5.28
CA GLU A 130 -19.33 5.88 -5.55
C GLU A 130 -19.54 6.77 -4.32
N LEU A 131 -19.73 8.07 -4.57
CA LEU A 131 -20.09 9.03 -3.54
C LEU A 131 -21.53 8.77 -3.06
N THR A 132 -21.70 8.73 -1.75
CA THR A 132 -23.03 8.63 -1.13
C THR A 132 -23.21 9.70 -0.06
N ARG A 133 -24.40 9.79 0.53
CA ARG A 133 -24.64 10.70 1.64
C ARG A 133 -23.68 10.47 2.82
N TYR A 134 -23.27 9.24 3.04
CA TYR A 134 -22.41 8.84 4.19
C TYR A 134 -20.95 8.65 3.80
N HIS A 135 -20.66 8.30 2.53
CA HIS A 135 -19.32 8.10 2.01
C HIS A 135 -19.00 9.24 1.05
N ARG A 136 -18.31 10.26 1.57
CA ARG A 136 -18.00 11.49 0.84
C ARG A 136 -16.64 11.47 0.17
N ILE A 137 -15.86 10.43 0.36
CA ILE A 137 -14.60 10.19 -0.36
C ILE A 137 -14.81 8.89 -1.14
N ALA A 138 -14.68 8.95 -2.46
CA ALA A 138 -14.81 7.79 -3.34
C ALA A 138 -13.46 7.49 -3.98
N TRP A 139 -13.18 6.22 -4.20
CA TRP A 139 -11.97 5.76 -4.88
C TRP A 139 -12.27 5.25 -6.29
N ASP A 140 -11.32 5.43 -7.19
CA ASP A 140 -11.35 4.91 -8.55
C ASP A 140 -10.37 3.71 -8.65
N GLY A 141 -10.93 2.50 -8.60
CA GLY A 141 -10.14 1.27 -8.64
C GLY A 141 -9.30 1.14 -9.91
N ALA A 142 -9.83 1.55 -11.05
CA ALA A 142 -9.10 1.47 -12.32
C ALA A 142 -7.87 2.39 -12.32
N LYS A 143 -7.97 3.59 -11.75
CA LYS A 143 -6.82 4.49 -11.59
C LYS A 143 -5.79 3.94 -10.61
N ILE A 144 -6.23 3.35 -9.50
CA ILE A 144 -5.34 2.72 -8.52
C ILE A 144 -4.57 1.57 -9.17
N GLU A 145 -5.27 0.71 -9.89
CA GLU A 145 -4.66 -0.42 -10.59
C GLU A 145 -3.69 0.03 -11.70
N ALA A 146 -4.03 1.09 -12.44
CA ALA A 146 -3.16 1.65 -13.46
C ALA A 146 -1.87 2.25 -12.85
N LEU A 147 -1.98 2.90 -11.69
CA LEU A 147 -0.85 3.55 -11.02
C LEU A 147 0.30 2.58 -10.70
N PHE A 148 0.01 1.35 -10.28
CA PHE A 148 1.05 0.35 -10.01
C PHE A 148 1.90 0.06 -11.25
N VAL A 149 1.24 -0.09 -12.39
CA VAL A 149 1.93 -0.37 -13.67
C VAL A 149 2.67 0.87 -14.18
N GLU A 150 2.13 2.06 -13.99
CA GLU A 150 2.81 3.31 -14.33
C GLU A 150 4.11 3.48 -13.56
N LEU A 151 4.08 3.29 -12.23
CA LEU A 151 5.27 3.36 -11.39
C LEU A 151 6.34 2.34 -11.81
N PHE A 152 5.89 1.13 -12.19
CA PHE A 152 6.79 0.11 -12.73
C PHE A 152 7.47 0.57 -14.03
N LEU A 153 6.70 1.10 -14.96
CA LEU A 153 7.22 1.57 -16.26
C LEU A 153 8.22 2.72 -16.08
N GLU A 154 7.90 3.67 -15.23
CA GLU A 154 8.76 4.83 -14.93
C GLU A 154 10.03 4.47 -14.16
N ALA A 155 10.02 3.39 -13.38
CA ALA A 155 11.20 2.89 -12.69
C ALA A 155 12.29 2.36 -13.66
N HIS A 156 11.95 2.19 -14.93
CA HIS A 156 12.86 1.69 -15.96
C HIS A 156 13.17 2.77 -16.99
N ARG A 157 14.41 3.24 -16.99
CA ARG A 157 14.89 4.20 -18.01
C ARG A 157 14.76 3.63 -19.42
N ASP A 158 15.16 2.38 -19.59
CA ASP A 158 15.10 1.65 -20.85
C ASP A 158 14.29 0.35 -20.67
N PRO A 159 13.51 -0.06 -21.67
CA PRO A 159 12.75 -1.31 -21.60
C PRO A 159 13.68 -2.51 -21.37
N PRO A 160 13.40 -3.37 -20.37
CA PRO A 160 14.16 -4.59 -20.18
C PRO A 160 13.97 -5.56 -21.39
N LYS A 161 14.88 -6.52 -21.57
CA LYS A 161 14.77 -7.50 -22.68
C LYS A 161 13.52 -8.38 -22.53
N GLN A 162 13.16 -8.70 -21.30
CA GLN A 162 11.96 -9.45 -20.96
C GLN A 162 11.52 -9.11 -19.54
N ILE A 163 10.24 -9.32 -19.25
CA ILE A 163 9.66 -9.26 -17.91
C ILE A 163 9.00 -10.59 -17.57
N ILE A 164 9.03 -10.94 -16.31
CA ILE A 164 8.38 -12.14 -15.76
C ILE A 164 7.30 -11.61 -14.80
N LEU A 165 6.05 -11.97 -15.07
CA LEU A 165 4.95 -11.66 -14.16
C LEU A 165 4.76 -12.85 -13.23
N ASP A 166 5.08 -12.66 -11.97
CA ASP A 166 4.89 -13.66 -10.92
C ASP A 166 3.54 -13.42 -10.26
N LEU A 167 2.69 -14.43 -10.34
CA LEU A 167 1.33 -14.39 -9.80
C LEU A 167 1.34 -15.17 -8.49
N ASP A 168 0.84 -14.58 -7.44
CA ASP A 168 0.77 -15.19 -6.12
C ASP A 168 -0.62 -15.01 -5.51
N ALA A 169 -1.24 -16.13 -5.12
CA ALA A 169 -2.43 -16.13 -4.29
C ALA A 169 -2.04 -16.78 -2.97
N THR A 170 -2.04 -16.00 -1.93
CA THR A 170 -1.68 -16.44 -0.59
C THR A 170 -2.87 -16.31 0.35
N ASP A 171 -2.85 -16.99 1.48
CA ASP A 171 -3.82 -16.78 2.53
C ASP A 171 -3.47 -15.53 3.35
N ASP A 172 -4.51 -14.86 3.78
CA ASP A 172 -4.46 -13.77 4.75
C ASP A 172 -5.34 -14.18 5.94
N PRO A 173 -4.76 -14.86 6.97
CA PRO A 173 -5.51 -15.40 8.08
C PRO A 173 -6.20 -14.31 8.91
N LEU A 174 -7.44 -14.56 9.30
CA LEU A 174 -8.27 -13.61 10.01
C LEU A 174 -8.57 -14.05 11.43
N HIS A 175 -8.33 -13.14 12.36
CA HIS A 175 -8.63 -13.29 13.77
C HIS A 175 -9.89 -12.47 14.10
N GLY A 176 -11.05 -13.09 14.03
CA GLY A 176 -12.31 -12.40 14.31
C GLY A 176 -13.40 -12.66 13.27
N HIS A 177 -14.41 -11.79 13.21
CA HIS A 177 -15.62 -11.98 12.39
C HIS A 177 -15.74 -10.94 11.27
N GLN A 178 -14.64 -10.71 10.54
CA GLN A 178 -14.63 -9.76 9.42
C GLN A 178 -15.59 -10.21 8.31
N GLU A 179 -16.26 -9.25 7.69
CA GLU A 179 -17.15 -9.49 6.56
C GLU A 179 -16.39 -10.09 5.37
N GLY A 180 -16.98 -11.06 4.70
CA GLY A 180 -16.39 -11.69 3.52
C GLY A 180 -15.28 -12.70 3.79
N ARG A 181 -15.01 -13.04 5.06
CA ARG A 181 -14.12 -14.15 5.41
C ARG A 181 -14.79 -15.48 5.09
N PHE A 182 -14.02 -16.43 4.61
CA PHE A 182 -14.46 -17.81 4.39
C PHE A 182 -13.42 -18.78 4.92
N PHE A 183 -13.86 -19.98 5.29
CA PHE A 183 -12.96 -21.07 5.64
C PHE A 183 -12.34 -21.62 4.36
N HIS A 184 -11.01 -21.73 4.34
CA HIS A 184 -10.27 -22.30 3.22
C HIS A 184 -9.67 -23.64 3.58
N GLY A 185 -10.16 -24.73 2.96
CA GLY A 185 -9.81 -26.09 3.36
C GLY A 185 -8.34 -26.46 3.15
N TYR A 186 -7.63 -25.82 2.23
CA TYR A 186 -6.19 -26.05 2.03
C TYR A 186 -5.33 -25.43 3.13
N TYR A 187 -5.71 -24.22 3.58
CA TYR A 187 -4.97 -23.49 4.63
C TYR A 187 -5.49 -23.79 6.04
N ASP A 188 -6.61 -24.52 6.15
CA ASP A 188 -7.27 -24.90 7.41
C ASP A 188 -7.57 -23.71 8.35
N CYS A 189 -7.94 -22.58 7.77
CA CYS A 189 -8.26 -21.37 8.52
C CYS A 189 -9.34 -20.52 7.83
N TYR A 190 -9.93 -19.59 8.61
CA TYR A 190 -10.71 -18.50 8.05
C TYR A 190 -9.75 -17.41 7.55
N CYS A 191 -9.83 -17.10 6.27
CA CYS A 191 -8.92 -16.13 5.65
C CYS A 191 -9.60 -15.35 4.52
N TYR A 192 -8.90 -14.33 4.02
CA TYR A 192 -9.01 -13.86 2.65
C TYR A 192 -8.00 -14.58 1.76
N LEU A 193 -8.19 -14.45 0.44
CA LEU A 193 -7.27 -15.03 -0.55
C LEU A 193 -6.84 -13.94 -1.55
N PRO A 194 -6.03 -12.97 -1.10
CA PRO A 194 -5.55 -11.91 -1.98
C PRO A 194 -4.76 -12.47 -3.17
N LEU A 195 -4.86 -11.78 -4.30
CA LEU A 195 -4.05 -12.01 -5.49
C LEU A 195 -3.05 -10.89 -5.64
N TYR A 196 -1.78 -11.24 -5.66
CA TYR A 196 -0.69 -10.33 -5.98
C TYR A 196 -0.08 -10.68 -7.33
N ILE A 197 0.32 -9.67 -8.10
CA ILE A 197 1.10 -9.85 -9.32
C ILE A 197 2.32 -8.96 -9.23
N PHE A 198 3.49 -9.59 -9.33
CA PHE A 198 4.77 -8.91 -9.26
C PHE A 198 5.55 -9.00 -10.57
N CYS A 199 6.44 -8.03 -10.79
CA CYS A 199 7.55 -8.13 -11.71
C CYS A 199 8.85 -7.83 -10.95
N GLY A 200 9.59 -8.86 -10.58
CA GLY A 200 10.71 -8.73 -9.65
C GLY A 200 10.23 -8.18 -8.31
N ARG A 201 10.70 -6.99 -7.92
CA ARG A 201 10.28 -6.31 -6.68
C ARG A 201 9.10 -5.34 -6.86
N HIS A 202 8.62 -5.16 -8.08
CA HIS A 202 7.54 -4.22 -8.36
C HIS A 202 6.19 -4.90 -8.26
N LEU A 203 5.33 -4.39 -7.40
CA LEU A 203 3.93 -4.79 -7.31
C LEU A 203 3.16 -4.19 -8.47
N LEU A 204 2.48 -5.00 -9.27
CA LEU A 204 1.68 -4.59 -10.43
C LEU A 204 0.18 -4.71 -10.19
N ALA A 205 -0.23 -5.61 -9.28
CA ALA A 205 -1.60 -5.74 -8.80
C ALA A 205 -1.63 -6.29 -7.39
N ALA A 206 -2.59 -5.80 -6.60
CA ALA A 206 -2.97 -6.33 -5.30
C ALA A 206 -4.49 -6.31 -5.21
N LYS A 207 -5.11 -7.50 -5.16
CA LYS A 207 -6.57 -7.63 -5.10
C LYS A 207 -6.99 -8.46 -3.92
N GLN A 208 -7.69 -7.84 -3.00
CA GLN A 208 -8.34 -8.56 -1.91
C GLN A 208 -9.50 -9.39 -2.45
N ARG A 209 -9.57 -10.67 -2.06
CA ARG A 209 -10.61 -11.61 -2.51
C ARG A 209 -11.08 -12.47 -1.35
N CYS A 210 -12.34 -12.90 -1.41
CA CYS A 210 -12.85 -13.91 -0.48
C CYS A 210 -12.17 -15.26 -0.73
N ALA A 211 -11.97 -16.05 0.32
CA ALA A 211 -11.27 -17.34 0.23
C ALA A 211 -12.10 -18.49 -0.35
N ASN A 212 -13.39 -18.29 -0.64
CA ASN A 212 -14.28 -19.30 -1.22
C ASN A 212 -14.23 -19.38 -2.76
N ILE A 213 -13.09 -19.02 -3.36
CA ILE A 213 -12.87 -19.01 -4.79
C ILE A 213 -11.62 -19.81 -5.15
N ASP A 214 -11.49 -20.18 -6.42
CA ASP A 214 -10.25 -20.76 -6.95
C ASP A 214 -9.10 -19.75 -6.84
N ALA A 215 -7.91 -20.22 -6.46
CA ALA A 215 -6.71 -19.38 -6.32
C ALA A 215 -6.39 -18.61 -7.62
N ALA A 216 -6.71 -19.20 -8.77
CA ALA A 216 -6.48 -18.61 -10.09
C ALA A 216 -7.62 -17.68 -10.57
N ALA A 217 -8.71 -17.57 -9.82
CA ALA A 217 -9.83 -16.74 -10.24
C ALA A 217 -9.41 -15.27 -10.43
N GLY A 218 -9.74 -14.67 -11.58
CA GLY A 218 -9.39 -13.29 -11.91
C GLY A 218 -7.92 -13.04 -12.29
N ALA A 219 -7.04 -14.04 -12.17
CA ALA A 219 -5.61 -13.87 -12.44
C ALA A 219 -5.32 -13.61 -13.94
N VAL A 220 -6.11 -14.22 -14.82
CA VAL A 220 -5.96 -14.07 -16.27
C VAL A 220 -6.37 -12.67 -16.72
N GLU A 221 -7.47 -12.18 -16.20
CA GLU A 221 -8.02 -10.86 -16.49
C GLU A 221 -7.06 -9.75 -16.02
N GLU A 222 -6.51 -9.91 -14.82
CA GLU A 222 -5.52 -8.97 -14.29
C GLU A 222 -4.21 -9.00 -15.07
N ALA A 223 -3.68 -10.18 -15.38
CA ALA A 223 -2.49 -10.30 -16.21
C ALA A 223 -2.71 -9.67 -17.60
N ALA A 224 -3.88 -9.86 -18.19
CA ALA A 224 -4.24 -9.27 -19.49
C ALA A 224 -4.28 -7.73 -19.41
N ARG A 225 -4.87 -7.17 -18.35
CA ARG A 225 -4.91 -5.73 -18.11
C ARG A 225 -3.49 -5.15 -17.99
N ILE A 226 -2.65 -5.75 -17.17
CA ILE A 226 -1.25 -5.34 -16.94
C ILE A 226 -0.47 -5.40 -18.27
N VAL A 227 -0.58 -6.51 -19.00
CA VAL A 227 0.09 -6.70 -20.30
C VAL A 227 -0.35 -5.65 -21.30
N ALA A 228 -1.64 -5.35 -21.38
CA ALA A 228 -2.17 -4.33 -22.28
C ALA A 228 -1.58 -2.95 -21.94
N GLN A 229 -1.53 -2.57 -20.68
CA GLN A 229 -0.96 -1.30 -20.25
C GLN A 229 0.55 -1.23 -20.49
N ILE A 230 1.32 -2.26 -20.18
CA ILE A 230 2.76 -2.30 -20.47
C ILE A 230 3.03 -2.12 -21.97
N ARG A 231 2.22 -2.72 -22.82
CA ARG A 231 2.39 -2.65 -24.27
C ARG A 231 2.04 -1.32 -24.90
N THR A 232 1.33 -0.44 -24.19
CA THR A 232 1.16 0.93 -24.67
C THR A 232 2.49 1.68 -24.76
N GLN A 233 3.43 1.42 -23.84
CA GLN A 233 4.77 2.02 -23.85
C GLN A 233 5.82 1.11 -24.48
N TRP A 234 5.74 -0.21 -24.25
CA TRP A 234 6.68 -1.22 -24.73
C TRP A 234 6.02 -2.26 -25.66
N PRO A 235 5.66 -1.91 -26.90
CA PRO A 235 4.85 -2.75 -27.78
C PRO A 235 5.45 -4.13 -28.08
N LYS A 236 6.79 -4.23 -28.10
CA LYS A 236 7.52 -5.45 -28.43
C LYS A 236 8.05 -6.21 -27.21
N MET A 237 7.62 -5.83 -25.99
CA MET A 237 8.08 -6.46 -24.76
C MET A 237 7.79 -7.95 -24.75
N ARG A 238 8.82 -8.73 -24.46
CA ARG A 238 8.68 -10.16 -24.18
C ARG A 238 8.19 -10.34 -22.74
N ILE A 239 6.99 -10.91 -22.58
CA ILE A 239 6.37 -11.15 -21.28
C ILE A 239 6.29 -12.66 -21.06
N VAL A 240 6.74 -13.10 -19.88
CA VAL A 240 6.75 -14.51 -19.46
C VAL A 240 5.84 -14.64 -18.25
N LEU A 241 4.95 -15.63 -18.31
CA LEU A 241 4.10 -16.04 -17.19
C LEU A 241 4.59 -17.43 -16.75
N PRO A 242 5.20 -17.57 -15.56
CA PRO A 242 5.61 -18.89 -15.07
C PRO A 242 4.38 -19.75 -14.80
N GLY A 243 4.37 -20.97 -15.34
CA GLY A 243 3.22 -21.89 -15.29
C GLY A 243 3.00 -22.57 -13.93
N ARG A 244 3.35 -21.94 -12.81
CA ARG A 244 3.21 -22.50 -11.45
C ARG A 244 1.83 -22.30 -10.83
N PHE A 245 1.03 -21.42 -11.38
CA PHE A 245 -0.35 -21.27 -10.95
C PHE A 245 -1.18 -22.44 -11.49
N GLY A 246 -2.04 -23.02 -10.66
CA GLY A 246 -3.04 -24.02 -11.05
C GLY A 246 -4.04 -23.54 -12.12
N VAL A 247 -3.73 -22.41 -12.75
CA VAL A 247 -4.41 -21.91 -13.94
C VAL A 247 -4.17 -22.90 -15.05
N CYS A 248 -5.24 -23.51 -15.54
CA CYS A 248 -5.18 -24.32 -16.73
C CYS A 248 -4.43 -23.57 -17.84
N PRO A 249 -3.26 -24.03 -18.30
CA PRO A 249 -2.45 -23.31 -19.30
C PRO A 249 -3.22 -22.97 -20.57
N ARG A 250 -4.30 -23.72 -20.86
CA ARG A 250 -5.14 -23.53 -22.05
C ARG A 250 -5.88 -22.20 -22.06
N ARG A 251 -6.41 -21.71 -20.92
CA ARG A 251 -7.11 -20.42 -20.87
C ARG A 251 -6.16 -19.22 -21.00
N LEU A 252 -5.01 -19.30 -20.34
CA LEU A 252 -3.94 -18.31 -20.55
C LEU A 252 -3.40 -18.34 -21.99
N ASP A 253 -3.19 -19.54 -22.54
CA ASP A 253 -2.76 -19.74 -23.93
C ASP A 253 -3.80 -19.25 -24.96
N GLU A 254 -5.10 -19.39 -24.70
CA GLU A 254 -6.17 -18.96 -25.60
C GLU A 254 -6.35 -17.44 -25.62
N LEU A 255 -6.31 -16.78 -24.45
CA LEU A 255 -6.33 -15.32 -24.36
C LEU A 255 -5.10 -14.71 -25.01
N VAL A 256 -3.96 -15.38 -24.87
CA VAL A 256 -2.70 -14.98 -25.48
C VAL A 256 -2.67 -15.30 -26.98
N ARG A 257 -3.23 -16.41 -27.42
CA ARG A 257 -3.31 -16.81 -28.85
C ARG A 257 -4.33 -16.02 -29.64
N GLY A 258 -5.44 -15.62 -29.01
CA GLY A 258 -6.51 -14.85 -29.69
C GLY A 258 -6.08 -13.46 -30.16
N GLN A 259 -5.24 -12.77 -29.39
CA GLN A 259 -4.75 -11.41 -29.70
C GLN A 259 -3.25 -11.32 -30.01
N TRP A 260 -2.43 -12.36 -29.70
CA TRP A 260 -0.98 -12.19 -29.53
C TRP A 260 -0.13 -13.36 -30.08
N ARG A 261 -0.39 -13.87 -31.24
CA ARG A 261 0.23 -15.06 -31.85
C ARG A 261 1.77 -15.17 -31.85
N ARG A 262 2.56 -14.25 -31.29
CA ARG A 262 4.02 -14.25 -31.53
C ARG A 262 4.96 -14.21 -30.32
N PHE A 263 4.53 -14.18 -29.06
CA PHE A 263 5.49 -13.83 -27.99
C PHE A 263 5.47 -14.62 -26.69
N PHE A 264 4.87 -15.80 -26.62
CA PHE A 264 4.99 -16.66 -25.45
C PHE A 264 5.96 -17.82 -25.70
N VAL A 265 7.05 -17.85 -24.92
CA VAL A 265 7.93 -19.01 -24.81
C VAL A 265 7.62 -19.67 -23.48
N ARG A 266 7.15 -20.91 -23.57
CA ARG A 266 7.01 -21.81 -22.42
C ARG A 266 8.40 -22.00 -21.82
N ALA A 267 8.63 -21.59 -20.58
CA ALA A 267 9.81 -22.00 -19.84
C ALA A 267 9.74 -23.51 -19.69
N GLY A 268 10.76 -24.19 -20.22
CA GLY A 268 10.80 -25.64 -20.33
C GLY A 268 10.66 -26.34 -19.00
N GLN A 269 9.98 -27.46 -19.03
CA GLN A 269 9.95 -28.45 -17.96
C GLN A 269 11.37 -28.92 -17.65
N GLU A 270 11.97 -28.47 -16.57
CA GLU A 270 12.99 -29.22 -15.89
C GLU A 270 12.31 -30.15 -14.89
N ARG A 271 12.32 -31.42 -15.28
CA ARG A 271 12.16 -32.66 -14.54
C ARG A 271 11.71 -32.59 -13.09
N ALA A 272 10.49 -32.98 -12.83
CA ALA A 272 10.15 -33.66 -11.59
C ALA A 272 9.64 -35.03 -11.91
N ALA A 273 10.53 -36.00 -11.77
CA ALA A 273 10.17 -37.41 -11.64
C ALA A 273 9.53 -37.61 -10.27
N GLY A 274 8.34 -38.14 -10.22
CA GLY A 274 7.65 -38.46 -8.97
C GLY A 274 6.16 -38.72 -9.17
N ARG A 275 5.83 -39.75 -9.94
CA ARG A 275 4.49 -40.37 -9.87
C ARG A 275 4.26 -40.88 -8.45
N ARG A 276 3.17 -40.52 -7.84
CA ARG A 276 2.44 -41.38 -6.91
C ARG A 276 0.98 -41.37 -7.34
N ASP A 277 0.58 -42.56 -7.70
CA ASP A 277 -0.78 -42.92 -8.02
C ASP A 277 -1.66 -42.68 -6.81
N CYS A 278 -2.76 -41.97 -7.00
CA CYS A 278 -3.90 -42.01 -6.08
C CYS A 278 -4.91 -42.98 -6.68
N GLN A 279 -5.09 -44.11 -5.97
CA GLN A 279 -6.32 -44.86 -6.01
C GLN A 279 -7.38 -44.17 -5.16
#